data_782e34dd20e1b37483ae9820f2a51d26
#
_entry.id   782e34dd20e1b37483ae9820f2a51d26
#
_cell.length_a   1.000
_cell.length_b   1.000
_cell.length_c   1.000
_cell.angle_alpha   90.00
_cell.angle_beta   90.00
_cell.angle_gamma   90.00
#
_symmetry.space_group_name_H-M   'P 1'
#
loop_
_entity.id
_entity.type
_entity.pdbx_description
1 polymer ?
#
loop_
_entity_poly.entity_id
_entity_poly.type
_entity_poly.pdbx_seq_one_letter_code
_entity_poly.pdbx_strand_id
1 'polypeptide(L)'
;MPNPNRGSGVRASILRDSIPESVKSKAAPKKKTKRYVSKDGFETVRLVRGFSMIRPLWSVIQEVSDRSKKECFICGGYARWCASPKYNPAIPKDLDIYCEDTKTFDILVSELYGLGLRVEHDGDMALTFAHPTKGEFHTIPPIQVIKPMKKGAVVTDGGVINVLSNFDFTIVRAAISTPTQVLVDADFLHDEVSNVLRLKNIHCPVSSLLRCIKYTNKGYWLSPVESLKLFEDWMNRPQSYRDKITGLVTKLTADGELSKKEIEELEALMRID
;
A
#
# COMPACT_ATOMS: atom_id res chain seq x y z
N MET A 1 11.01 -36.74 53.03
CA MET A 1 10.61 -36.08 51.80
C MET A 1 11.20 -34.67 51.77
N PRO A 2 12.19 -34.37 50.97
CA PRO A 2 12.71 -33.01 50.82
C PRO A 2 12.15 -32.36 49.59
N ASN A 3 11.84 -31.10 49.74
CA ASN A 3 11.27 -30.15 48.77
C ASN A 3 12.38 -29.61 47.84
N PRO A 4 12.28 -29.70 46.50
CA PRO A 4 13.19 -29.06 45.58
C PRO A 4 12.61 -27.83 44.93
N ASN A 5 12.76 -26.67 45.53
CA ASN A 5 12.55 -25.39 44.87
C ASN A 5 13.78 -24.51 45.12
N ARG A 6 14.71 -24.52 44.17
CA ARG A 6 15.67 -23.45 43.96
C ARG A 6 15.75 -23.16 42.48
N GLY A 7 14.99 -22.16 42.07
CA GLY A 7 15.07 -21.54 40.76
C GLY A 7 16.40 -20.82 40.60
N SER A 8 17.19 -21.22 39.62
CA SER A 8 18.35 -20.49 39.14
C SER A 8 17.90 -19.42 38.16
N GLY A 9 17.93 -18.18 38.61
CA GLY A 9 17.80 -17.03 37.73
C GLY A 9 19.01 -16.91 36.82
N VAL A 10 18.84 -17.17 35.55
CA VAL A 10 19.84 -16.84 34.53
C VAL A 10 19.73 -15.33 34.22
N ARG A 11 20.71 -14.59 34.72
CA ARG A 11 20.91 -13.19 34.35
C ARG A 11 21.31 -13.10 32.88
N ALA A 12 20.50 -12.43 32.07
CA ALA A 12 20.85 -11.97 30.74
C ALA A 12 21.80 -10.77 30.85
N SER A 13 23.05 -11.05 31.11
CA SER A 13 24.17 -10.11 30.87
C SER A 13 25.17 -10.92 30.07
N ILE A 14 25.38 -10.54 28.83
CA ILE A 14 26.54 -10.85 27.98
C ILE A 14 26.06 -10.67 26.54
N LEU A 15 26.53 -9.58 25.98
CA LEU A 15 27.20 -9.46 24.69
C LEU A 15 27.24 -7.96 24.28
N ARG A 16 27.98 -7.22 25.10
CA ARG A 16 28.62 -6.00 24.63
C ARG A 16 30.12 -6.24 24.81
N ASP A 17 30.75 -6.76 23.77
CA ASP A 17 32.21 -6.61 23.60
C ASP A 17 32.62 -7.55 22.46
N SER A 18 32.90 -6.93 21.34
CA SER A 18 33.90 -7.32 20.35
C SER A 18 33.50 -6.90 18.93
N ILE A 19 33.46 -5.57 18.72
CA ILE A 19 33.65 -5.04 17.36
C ILE A 19 35.09 -4.54 17.31
N PRO A 20 35.95 -5.09 16.43
CA PRO A 20 37.33 -4.64 16.31
C PRO A 20 37.39 -3.17 15.91
N GLU A 21 38.23 -2.38 16.60
CA GLU A 21 38.42 -0.94 16.34
C GLU A 21 39.01 -0.58 14.99
N SER A 22 39.38 -1.54 14.15
CA SER A 22 40.03 -1.31 12.86
C SER A 22 39.12 -0.90 11.71
N VAL A 23 37.80 -0.74 11.91
CA VAL A 23 36.84 -0.36 10.84
C VAL A 23 36.23 1.04 11.09
N LYS A 24 36.86 1.87 11.85
CA LYS A 24 36.51 3.32 11.88
C LYS A 24 37.08 4.01 10.65
N SER A 25 36.54 3.71 9.46
CA SER A 25 36.75 4.58 8.30
C SER A 25 36.13 5.93 8.63
N LYS A 26 36.94 7.00 8.62
CA LYS A 26 36.50 8.39 8.74
C LYS A 26 35.55 8.68 7.57
N ALA A 27 34.28 8.35 7.72
CA ALA A 27 33.25 8.80 6.78
C ALA A 27 33.20 10.33 6.87
N ALA A 28 33.48 11.01 5.77
CA ALA A 28 33.31 12.45 5.66
C ALA A 28 31.89 12.84 6.13
N PRO A 29 31.71 13.99 6.81
CA PRO A 29 30.42 14.40 7.31
C PRO A 29 29.46 14.53 6.12
N LYS A 30 28.53 13.58 5.99
CA LYS A 30 27.44 13.66 5.02
C LYS A 30 26.65 14.92 5.36
N LYS A 31 26.69 15.94 4.49
CA LYS A 31 25.81 17.09 4.59
C LYS A 31 24.39 16.55 4.77
N LYS A 32 23.81 16.79 5.96
CA LYS A 32 22.39 16.48 6.23
C LYS A 32 21.58 17.39 5.31
N THR A 33 21.19 16.89 4.16
CA THR A 33 20.15 17.52 3.34
C THR A 33 18.91 17.60 4.22
N LYS A 34 18.47 18.82 4.55
CA LYS A 34 17.21 19.02 5.29
C LYS A 34 16.11 18.38 4.43
N ARG A 35 15.53 17.27 4.89
CA ARG A 35 14.34 16.71 4.29
C ARG A 35 13.20 17.70 4.48
N TYR A 36 12.55 18.08 3.39
CA TYR A 36 11.37 18.91 3.45
C TYR A 36 10.16 17.98 3.60
N VAL A 37 9.63 17.90 4.81
CA VAL A 37 8.37 17.19 5.10
C VAL A 37 7.25 18.24 5.04
N SER A 38 6.21 17.97 4.26
CA SER A 38 5.03 18.83 4.21
C SER A 38 4.29 18.84 5.56
N LYS A 39 3.42 19.83 5.77
CA LYS A 39 2.56 19.88 6.97
C LYS A 39 1.67 18.65 7.10
N ASP A 40 1.41 17.96 5.99
CA ASP A 40 0.54 16.79 5.93
C ASP A 40 1.28 15.46 6.18
N GLY A 41 2.56 15.51 6.56
CA GLY A 41 3.37 14.34 6.88
C GLY A 41 3.87 13.56 5.66
N PHE A 42 3.95 14.20 4.49
CA PHE A 42 4.51 13.62 3.27
C PHE A 42 5.81 14.29 2.86
N GLU A 43 6.68 13.55 2.19
CA GLU A 43 7.91 14.06 1.59
C GLU A 43 8.05 13.59 0.14
N THR A 44 8.87 14.29 -0.64
CA THR A 44 9.18 13.91 -2.01
C THR A 44 10.53 13.21 -2.03
N VAL A 45 10.57 12.02 -2.63
CA VAL A 45 11.79 11.24 -2.82
C VAL A 45 12.08 11.05 -4.31
N ARG A 46 13.32 10.69 -4.64
CA ARG A 46 13.71 10.41 -6.02
C ARG A 46 13.07 9.11 -6.49
N LEU A 47 12.49 9.13 -7.69
CA LEU A 47 12.12 7.94 -8.43
C LEU A 47 13.40 7.23 -8.90
N VAL A 48 13.59 5.97 -8.49
CA VAL A 48 14.84 5.23 -8.71
C VAL A 48 14.75 4.21 -9.83
N ARG A 49 13.52 3.82 -10.24
CA ARG A 49 13.29 2.83 -11.31
C ARG A 49 11.89 2.93 -11.92
N GLY A 50 11.66 2.18 -12.99
CA GLY A 50 10.33 1.88 -13.54
C GLY A 50 9.68 2.95 -14.41
N PHE A 51 10.14 4.19 -14.40
CA PHE A 51 9.49 5.25 -15.17
C PHE A 51 9.53 5.00 -16.69
N SER A 52 10.62 4.45 -17.20
CA SER A 52 10.72 4.12 -18.64
C SER A 52 9.61 3.18 -19.10
N MET A 53 9.18 2.25 -18.25
CA MET A 53 8.11 1.30 -18.54
C MET A 53 6.75 2.00 -18.69
N ILE A 54 6.48 3.00 -17.85
CA ILE A 54 5.18 3.69 -17.81
C ILE A 54 5.17 5.02 -18.56
N ARG A 55 6.25 5.39 -19.23
CA ARG A 55 6.33 6.68 -19.94
C ARG A 55 5.17 6.92 -20.92
N PRO A 56 4.75 5.96 -21.76
CA PRO A 56 3.59 6.15 -22.63
C PRO A 56 2.31 6.41 -21.84
N LEU A 57 2.05 5.61 -20.80
CA LEU A 57 0.89 5.77 -19.92
C LEU A 57 0.93 7.11 -19.17
N TRP A 58 2.11 7.54 -18.73
CA TRP A 58 2.28 8.83 -18.06
C TRP A 58 1.86 10.00 -18.95
N SER A 59 2.20 9.96 -20.23
CA SER A 59 1.78 10.99 -21.20
C SER A 59 0.26 11.07 -21.30
N VAL A 60 -0.43 9.93 -21.33
CA VAL A 60 -1.89 9.87 -21.32
C VAL A 60 -2.47 10.45 -20.03
N ILE A 61 -1.90 10.07 -18.87
CA ILE A 61 -2.32 10.60 -17.56
C ILE A 61 -2.19 12.12 -17.51
N GLN A 62 -1.10 12.67 -18.02
CA GLN A 62 -0.89 14.12 -18.05
C GLN A 62 -1.90 14.81 -18.99
N GLU A 63 -2.12 14.27 -20.18
CA GLU A 63 -3.11 14.82 -21.12
C GLU A 63 -4.52 14.82 -20.53
N VAL A 64 -4.93 13.71 -19.88
CA VAL A 64 -6.22 13.61 -19.19
C VAL A 64 -6.32 14.64 -18.07
N SER A 65 -5.28 14.80 -17.26
CA SER A 65 -5.23 15.79 -16.17
C SER A 65 -5.33 17.22 -16.72
N ASP A 66 -4.64 17.53 -17.82
CA ASP A 66 -4.70 18.85 -18.46
C ASP A 66 -6.08 19.17 -19.03
N ARG A 67 -6.75 18.18 -19.62
CA ARG A 67 -8.09 18.33 -20.21
C ARG A 67 -9.19 18.46 -19.15
N SER A 68 -9.11 17.64 -18.10
CA SER A 68 -10.13 17.63 -17.02
C SER A 68 -9.93 18.77 -16.03
N LYS A 69 -8.71 19.35 -15.94
CA LYS A 69 -8.26 20.27 -14.88
C LYS A 69 -8.31 19.63 -13.48
N LYS A 70 -8.20 18.30 -13.45
CA LYS A 70 -8.20 17.48 -12.26
C LYS A 70 -7.10 16.43 -12.39
N GLU A 71 -6.54 15.97 -11.27
CA GLU A 71 -5.39 15.07 -11.27
C GLU A 71 -5.79 13.62 -11.50
N CYS A 72 -4.96 12.94 -12.30
CA CYS A 72 -4.79 11.49 -12.28
C CYS A 72 -3.40 11.15 -11.77
N PHE A 73 -3.27 10.11 -10.96
CA PHE A 73 -1.98 9.76 -10.37
C PHE A 73 -1.86 8.27 -10.13
N ILE A 74 -0.61 7.76 -10.28
CA ILE A 74 -0.26 6.36 -10.01
C ILE A 74 0.13 6.25 -8.55
N CYS A 75 -0.59 5.41 -7.77
CA CYS A 75 -0.37 5.22 -6.35
C CYS A 75 -0.02 3.79 -5.97
N GLY A 76 0.20 3.59 -4.66
CA GLY A 76 0.25 2.28 -4.05
C GLY A 76 1.48 1.44 -4.42
N GLY A 77 1.23 0.18 -4.77
CA GLY A 77 2.27 -0.82 -4.96
C GLY A 77 3.32 -0.46 -6.02
N TYR A 78 2.88 0.08 -7.16
CA TYR A 78 3.79 0.46 -8.24
C TYR A 78 4.62 1.70 -7.88
N ALA A 79 4.00 2.75 -7.34
CA ALA A 79 4.68 3.94 -6.89
C ALA A 79 5.69 3.63 -5.77
N ARG A 80 5.32 2.76 -4.82
CA ARG A 80 6.23 2.20 -3.82
C ARG A 80 7.45 1.56 -4.47
N TRP A 81 7.24 0.67 -5.44
CA TRP A 81 8.33 -0.03 -6.13
C TRP A 81 9.29 0.95 -6.82
N CYS A 82 8.74 2.00 -7.44
CA CYS A 82 9.53 3.06 -8.07
C CYS A 82 10.39 3.85 -7.07
N ALA A 83 9.91 4.06 -5.85
CA ALA A 83 10.60 4.80 -4.79
C ALA A 83 11.51 3.93 -3.90
N SER A 84 11.31 2.60 -3.88
CA SER A 84 12.01 1.69 -2.98
C SER A 84 13.51 1.70 -3.23
N PRO A 85 14.35 1.96 -2.21
CA PRO A 85 15.80 1.90 -2.33
C PRO A 85 16.36 0.47 -2.32
N LYS A 86 15.51 -0.54 -2.12
CA LYS A 86 15.92 -1.94 -2.08
C LYS A 86 16.52 -2.38 -3.41
N TYR A 87 17.53 -3.24 -3.32
CA TYR A 87 18.10 -3.85 -4.52
C TYR A 87 17.12 -4.85 -5.13
N ASN A 88 16.81 -4.68 -6.43
CA ASN A 88 16.00 -5.58 -7.25
C ASN A 88 14.69 -6.08 -6.59
N PRO A 89 13.80 -5.20 -6.11
CA PRO A 89 12.50 -5.63 -5.59
C PRO A 89 11.63 -6.18 -6.72
N ALA A 90 10.79 -7.17 -6.40
CA ALA A 90 9.85 -7.74 -7.36
C ALA A 90 8.94 -6.66 -7.97
N ILE A 91 8.74 -6.71 -9.28
CA ILE A 91 7.81 -5.83 -10.00
C ILE A 91 6.39 -6.09 -9.46
N PRO A 92 5.61 -5.05 -9.17
CA PRO A 92 4.20 -5.20 -8.78
C PRO A 92 3.39 -5.92 -9.84
N LYS A 93 2.36 -6.64 -9.40
CA LYS A 93 1.47 -7.39 -10.30
C LYS A 93 0.50 -6.48 -11.05
N ASP A 94 0.24 -5.29 -10.53
CA ASP A 94 -0.74 -4.32 -10.96
C ASP A 94 -0.20 -2.89 -10.83
N LEU A 95 -0.85 -1.97 -11.53
CA LEU A 95 -0.57 -0.54 -11.50
C LEU A 95 -1.88 0.19 -11.27
N ASP A 96 -2.02 0.80 -10.08
CA ASP A 96 -3.23 1.49 -9.66
C ASP A 96 -3.20 2.96 -10.07
N ILE A 97 -4.22 3.39 -10.83
CA ILE A 97 -4.43 4.80 -11.19
C ILE A 97 -5.67 5.31 -10.49
N TYR A 98 -5.52 6.43 -9.81
CA TYR A 98 -6.59 7.16 -9.15
C TYR A 98 -6.90 8.42 -9.95
N CYS A 99 -8.18 8.79 -10.01
CA CYS A 99 -8.66 10.02 -10.61
C CYS A 99 -9.38 10.85 -9.55
N GLU A 100 -9.17 12.15 -9.55
CA GLU A 100 -9.72 13.06 -8.53
C GLU A 100 -11.25 13.13 -8.55
N ASP A 101 -11.88 12.86 -9.72
CA ASP A 101 -13.33 12.81 -9.85
C ASP A 101 -13.79 11.83 -10.94
N THR A 102 -15.11 11.59 -10.99
CA THR A 102 -15.74 10.69 -11.95
C THR A 102 -15.54 11.14 -13.40
N LYS A 103 -15.61 12.46 -13.67
CA LYS A 103 -15.39 12.98 -15.03
C LYS A 103 -13.99 12.66 -15.54
N THR A 104 -12.99 12.85 -14.69
CA THR A 104 -11.59 12.55 -15.01
C THR A 104 -11.38 11.05 -15.21
N PHE A 105 -12.03 10.23 -14.38
CA PHE A 105 -12.06 8.78 -14.55
C PHE A 105 -12.65 8.37 -15.90
N ASP A 106 -13.81 8.91 -16.29
CA ASP A 106 -14.46 8.59 -17.57
C ASP A 106 -13.59 8.98 -18.77
N ILE A 107 -12.92 10.15 -18.70
CA ILE A 107 -11.98 10.59 -19.74
C ILE A 107 -10.80 9.60 -19.82
N LEU A 108 -10.19 9.25 -18.70
CA LEU A 108 -9.06 8.30 -18.68
C LEU A 108 -9.45 6.94 -19.26
N VAL A 109 -10.60 6.40 -18.84
CA VAL A 109 -11.12 5.13 -19.36
C VAL A 109 -11.33 5.19 -20.87
N SER A 110 -11.89 6.27 -21.38
CA SER A 110 -12.10 6.51 -22.82
C SER A 110 -10.77 6.54 -23.59
N GLU A 111 -9.74 7.24 -23.05
CA GLU A 111 -8.42 7.29 -23.66
C GLU A 111 -7.75 5.89 -23.70
N LEU A 112 -7.85 5.12 -22.62
CA LEU A 112 -7.32 3.77 -22.57
C LEU A 112 -8.00 2.85 -23.61
N TYR A 113 -9.31 2.98 -23.81
CA TYR A 113 -10.01 2.28 -24.89
C TYR A 113 -9.54 2.74 -26.27
N GLY A 114 -9.34 4.05 -26.46
CA GLY A 114 -8.80 4.63 -27.70
C GLY A 114 -7.43 4.09 -28.07
N LEU A 115 -6.61 3.77 -27.09
CA LEU A 115 -5.30 3.12 -27.24
C LEU A 115 -5.39 1.60 -27.50
N GLY A 116 -6.59 1.04 -27.59
CA GLY A 116 -6.81 -0.37 -27.87
C GLY A 116 -6.79 -1.29 -26.66
N LEU A 117 -6.62 -0.74 -25.45
CA LEU A 117 -6.75 -1.52 -24.22
C LEU A 117 -8.22 -1.99 -24.04
N ARG A 118 -8.39 -3.13 -23.39
CA ARG A 118 -9.74 -3.68 -23.13
C ARG A 118 -9.87 -4.02 -21.65
N VAL A 119 -11.06 -3.77 -21.10
CA VAL A 119 -11.39 -4.17 -19.74
C VAL A 119 -11.48 -5.69 -19.69
N GLU A 120 -10.68 -6.31 -18.84
CA GLU A 120 -10.69 -7.72 -18.51
C GLU A 120 -11.62 -8.00 -17.33
N HIS A 121 -11.65 -7.09 -16.37
CA HIS A 121 -12.48 -7.23 -15.19
C HIS A 121 -13.07 -5.87 -14.78
N ASP A 122 -14.40 -5.85 -14.63
CA ASP A 122 -15.16 -4.71 -14.10
C ASP A 122 -15.60 -5.04 -12.67
N GLY A 123 -14.71 -4.74 -11.71
CA GLY A 123 -15.00 -4.89 -10.29
C GLY A 123 -15.66 -3.65 -9.70
N ASP A 124 -16.24 -3.78 -8.51
CA ASP A 124 -16.90 -2.66 -7.83
C ASP A 124 -15.95 -1.49 -7.56
N MET A 125 -14.69 -1.80 -7.26
CA MET A 125 -13.68 -0.81 -6.86
C MET A 125 -12.81 -0.30 -8.00
N ALA A 126 -12.65 -1.07 -9.08
CA ALA A 126 -11.74 -0.74 -10.16
C ALA A 126 -12.14 -1.41 -11.47
N LEU A 127 -11.76 -0.76 -12.58
CA LEU A 127 -11.68 -1.38 -13.89
C LEU A 127 -10.25 -1.91 -14.08
N THR A 128 -10.10 -3.20 -14.32
CA THR A 128 -8.82 -3.82 -14.66
C THR A 128 -8.72 -3.97 -16.17
N PHE A 129 -7.73 -3.32 -16.77
CA PHE A 129 -7.43 -3.45 -18.19
C PHE A 129 -6.46 -4.61 -18.41
N ALA A 130 -6.74 -5.40 -19.43
CA ALA A 130 -5.90 -6.51 -19.83
C ALA A 130 -4.47 -6.07 -20.12
N HIS A 131 -3.54 -6.93 -19.77
CA HIS A 131 -2.14 -6.73 -20.12
C HIS A 131 -2.00 -6.76 -21.66
N PRO A 132 -1.55 -5.67 -22.29
CA PRO A 132 -1.39 -5.67 -23.74
C PRO A 132 -0.29 -6.65 -24.14
N THR A 133 -0.59 -7.53 -25.11
CA THR A 133 0.37 -8.53 -25.60
C THR A 133 1.37 -7.95 -26.62
N LYS A 134 1.07 -6.76 -27.15
CA LYS A 134 1.87 -6.07 -28.18
C LYS A 134 1.80 -4.56 -28.00
N GLY A 135 2.77 -3.85 -28.57
CA GLY A 135 2.81 -2.39 -28.55
C GLY A 135 3.57 -1.80 -27.37
N GLU A 136 3.44 -0.50 -27.17
CA GLU A 136 4.22 0.26 -26.17
C GLU A 136 3.86 -0.09 -24.72
N PHE A 137 2.68 -0.68 -24.49
CA PHE A 137 2.18 -1.01 -23.17
C PHE A 137 2.50 -2.45 -22.73
N HIS A 138 3.14 -3.27 -23.56
CA HIS A 138 3.37 -4.70 -23.26
C HIS A 138 4.26 -4.95 -22.03
N THR A 139 5.04 -3.97 -21.59
CA THR A 139 5.92 -4.07 -20.42
C THR A 139 5.27 -3.53 -19.13
N ILE A 140 4.12 -2.87 -19.25
CA ILE A 140 3.41 -2.29 -18.11
C ILE A 140 2.62 -3.39 -17.41
N PRO A 141 2.63 -3.48 -16.08
CA PRO A 141 1.70 -4.37 -15.37
C PRO A 141 0.24 -4.08 -15.72
N PRO A 142 -0.69 -5.04 -15.54
CA PRO A 142 -2.13 -4.77 -15.67
C PRO A 142 -2.52 -3.47 -14.99
N ILE A 143 -3.28 -2.64 -15.72
CA ILE A 143 -3.68 -1.31 -15.24
C ILE A 143 -5.00 -1.44 -14.51
N GLN A 144 -5.06 -0.97 -13.28
CA GLN A 144 -6.30 -0.83 -12.51
C GLN A 144 -6.65 0.64 -12.38
N VAL A 145 -7.76 1.06 -12.98
CA VAL A 145 -8.29 2.41 -12.81
C VAL A 145 -9.31 2.36 -11.68
N ILE A 146 -8.99 3.00 -10.57
CA ILE A 146 -9.80 2.97 -9.36
C ILE A 146 -11.02 3.86 -9.55
N LYS A 147 -12.21 3.30 -9.32
CA LYS A 147 -13.48 4.01 -9.45
C LYS A 147 -13.59 5.08 -8.35
N PRO A 148 -13.89 6.34 -8.71
CA PRO A 148 -14.18 7.38 -7.72
C PRO A 148 -15.50 7.02 -7.03
N MET A 149 -15.43 6.65 -5.76
CA MET A 149 -16.61 6.21 -5.00
C MET A 149 -17.08 7.28 -4.04
N LYS A 150 -18.40 7.53 -4.04
CA LYS A 150 -19.08 8.34 -3.02
C LYS A 150 -19.70 7.38 -1.99
N LYS A 151 -19.42 7.62 -0.71
CA LYS A 151 -19.89 6.92 0.50
C LYS A 151 -19.13 5.63 0.85
N GLY A 152 -18.29 5.72 1.85
CA GLY A 152 -17.77 4.60 2.64
C GLY A 152 -16.58 3.85 2.05
N ALA A 153 -16.09 4.22 0.87
CA ALA A 153 -14.88 3.67 0.30
C ALA A 153 -13.89 4.79 -0.03
N VAL A 154 -12.65 4.45 -0.32
CA VAL A 154 -11.55 5.38 -0.62
C VAL A 154 -12.05 6.54 -1.47
N VAL A 155 -12.24 7.70 -0.82
CA VAL A 155 -12.70 8.91 -1.51
C VAL A 155 -11.50 9.50 -2.21
N THR A 156 -11.58 9.65 -3.52
CA THR A 156 -10.53 10.31 -4.32
C THR A 156 -10.65 11.83 -4.26
N ASP A 157 -11.77 12.35 -3.76
CA ASP A 157 -12.00 13.79 -3.57
C ASP A 157 -10.92 14.41 -2.69
N GLY A 158 -10.24 15.45 -3.19
CA GLY A 158 -9.20 16.16 -2.46
C GLY A 158 -7.76 15.85 -2.90
N GLY A 159 -7.60 15.19 -4.04
CA GLY A 159 -6.30 14.97 -4.69
C GLY A 159 -5.43 13.91 -4.02
N VAL A 160 -4.17 13.85 -4.48
CA VAL A 160 -3.22 12.78 -4.12
C VAL A 160 -2.98 12.64 -2.62
N ILE A 161 -2.88 13.73 -1.87
CA ILE A 161 -2.65 13.70 -0.41
C ILE A 161 -3.79 13.00 0.31
N ASN A 162 -5.05 13.30 -0.08
CA ASN A 162 -6.21 12.67 0.53
C ASN A 162 -6.22 11.15 0.27
N VAL A 163 -5.97 10.74 -0.97
CA VAL A 163 -5.88 9.30 -1.31
C VAL A 163 -4.79 8.60 -0.52
N LEU A 164 -3.58 9.18 -0.45
CA LEU A 164 -2.48 8.59 0.30
C LEU A 164 -2.76 8.53 1.80
N SER A 165 -3.45 9.53 2.35
CA SER A 165 -3.82 9.58 3.76
C SER A 165 -4.79 8.46 4.15
N ASN A 166 -5.54 7.93 3.18
CA ASN A 166 -6.46 6.83 3.38
C ASN A 166 -5.81 5.44 3.28
N PHE A 167 -4.55 5.32 2.87
CA PHE A 167 -3.87 4.03 2.86
C PHE A 167 -3.43 3.62 4.25
N ASP A 168 -3.52 2.31 4.53
CA ASP A 168 -3.30 1.73 5.85
C ASP A 168 -1.83 1.71 6.30
N PHE A 169 -0.87 1.50 5.39
CA PHE A 169 0.54 1.39 5.74
C PHE A 169 1.40 2.49 5.14
N THR A 170 2.39 2.96 5.90
CA THR A 170 3.39 3.93 5.43
C THR A 170 4.03 3.53 4.11
N ILE A 171 4.37 2.24 3.96
CA ILE A 171 5.08 1.72 2.78
C ILE A 171 4.26 1.73 1.49
N VAL A 172 2.93 1.85 1.55
CA VAL A 172 2.06 1.97 0.35
C VAL A 172 1.55 3.38 0.13
N ARG A 173 1.79 4.30 1.05
CA ARG A 173 1.51 5.72 0.90
C ARG A 173 2.52 6.36 -0.03
N ALA A 174 2.43 6.02 -1.30
CA ALA A 174 3.32 6.47 -2.35
C ALA A 174 2.55 6.81 -3.62
N ALA A 175 2.88 7.94 -4.26
CA ALA A 175 2.32 8.36 -5.54
C ALA A 175 3.41 8.95 -6.45
N ILE A 176 3.42 8.60 -7.73
CA ILE A 176 4.32 9.22 -8.70
C ILE A 176 3.83 10.64 -8.95
N SER A 177 4.65 11.63 -8.58
CA SER A 177 4.32 13.05 -8.71
C SER A 177 4.91 13.68 -9.97
N THR A 178 6.10 13.19 -10.40
CA THR A 178 6.76 13.63 -11.63
C THR A 178 7.55 12.47 -12.23
N PRO A 179 8.09 12.60 -13.46
CA PRO A 179 8.97 11.59 -14.04
C PRO A 179 10.20 11.21 -13.21
N THR A 180 10.55 12.03 -12.23
CA THR A 180 11.78 11.86 -11.42
C THR A 180 11.51 11.77 -9.92
N GLN A 181 10.25 11.94 -9.49
CA GLN A 181 9.90 12.07 -8.08
C GLN A 181 8.65 11.28 -7.72
N VAL A 182 8.66 10.77 -6.50
CA VAL A 182 7.53 10.08 -5.85
C VAL A 182 7.22 10.80 -4.54
N LEU A 183 5.96 11.15 -4.33
CA LEU A 183 5.45 11.63 -3.06
C LEU A 183 5.23 10.42 -2.17
N VAL A 184 5.75 10.44 -0.95
CA VAL A 184 5.68 9.31 0.01
C VAL A 184 5.40 9.80 1.42
N ASP A 185 4.89 8.91 2.29
CA ASP A 185 4.80 9.17 3.73
C ASP A 185 6.20 9.47 4.30
N ALA A 186 6.32 10.38 5.26
CA ALA A 186 7.59 10.79 5.85
C ALA A 186 8.37 9.61 6.49
N ASP A 187 7.66 8.57 6.94
CA ASP A 187 8.27 7.35 7.49
C ASP A 187 8.59 6.29 6.43
N PHE A 188 8.18 6.50 5.17
CA PHE A 188 8.28 5.53 4.09
C PHE A 188 9.69 4.94 3.91
N LEU A 189 10.70 5.79 3.75
CA LEU A 189 12.07 5.32 3.49
C LEU A 189 12.63 4.50 4.65
N HIS A 190 12.35 4.91 5.88
CA HIS A 190 12.76 4.18 7.07
C HIS A 190 12.09 2.81 7.10
N ASP A 191 10.78 2.76 6.98
CA ASP A 191 9.99 1.54 7.11
C ASP A 191 10.23 0.57 5.94
N GLU A 192 10.44 1.10 4.73
CA GLU A 192 10.80 0.31 3.55
C GLU A 192 12.17 -0.36 3.70
N VAL A 193 13.19 0.38 4.16
CA VAL A 193 14.55 -0.16 4.37
C VAL A 193 14.60 -1.16 5.52
N SER A 194 13.89 -0.84 6.61
CA SER A 194 13.88 -1.66 7.83
C SER A 194 12.89 -2.83 7.76
N ASN A 195 12.16 -2.98 6.66
CA ASN A 195 11.07 -3.97 6.52
C ASN A 195 10.02 -3.89 7.63
N VAL A 196 9.61 -2.68 8.03
CA VAL A 196 8.62 -2.47 9.08
C VAL A 196 7.26 -2.16 8.46
N LEU A 197 6.20 -2.78 8.99
CA LEU A 197 4.82 -2.40 8.73
C LEU A 197 4.38 -1.43 9.82
N ARG A 198 4.15 -0.19 9.46
CA ARG A 198 3.58 0.82 10.33
C ARG A 198 2.20 1.20 9.85
N LEU A 199 1.21 1.05 10.71
CA LEU A 199 -0.18 1.43 10.46
C LEU A 199 -0.36 2.93 10.66
N LYS A 200 -1.06 3.57 9.75
CA LYS A 200 -1.45 5.00 9.82
C LYS A 200 -2.96 5.18 9.87
N ASN A 201 -3.67 4.48 8.99
CA ASN A 201 -5.12 4.56 8.92
C ASN A 201 -5.70 3.16 8.76
N ILE A 202 -6.71 2.83 9.56
CA ILE A 202 -7.37 1.53 9.53
C ILE A 202 -8.84 1.77 9.18
N HIS A 203 -9.15 1.73 7.87
CA HIS A 203 -10.54 1.83 7.44
C HIS A 203 -11.29 0.54 7.70
N CYS A 204 -10.67 -0.61 7.39
CA CYS A 204 -11.22 -1.93 7.63
C CYS A 204 -10.16 -2.82 8.28
N PRO A 205 -10.33 -3.19 9.55
CA PRO A 205 -9.33 -3.96 10.30
C PRO A 205 -9.07 -5.34 9.67
N VAL A 206 -10.09 -5.96 9.08
CA VAL A 206 -9.95 -7.27 8.42
C VAL A 206 -9.09 -7.15 7.16
N SER A 207 -9.36 -6.16 6.29
CA SER A 207 -8.55 -5.91 5.10
C SER A 207 -7.11 -5.57 5.46
N SER A 208 -6.91 -4.72 6.47
CA SER A 208 -5.56 -4.37 6.95
C SER A 208 -4.84 -5.59 7.52
N LEU A 209 -5.53 -6.49 8.24
CA LEU A 209 -4.96 -7.74 8.73
C LEU A 209 -4.51 -8.66 7.59
N LEU A 210 -5.34 -8.84 6.56
CA LEU A 210 -4.98 -9.64 5.38
C LEU A 210 -3.77 -9.05 4.65
N ARG A 211 -3.68 -7.71 4.58
CA ARG A 211 -2.49 -7.04 4.04
C ARG A 211 -1.27 -7.21 4.93
N CYS A 212 -1.41 -7.22 6.27
CA CYS A 212 -0.33 -7.58 7.18
C CYS A 212 0.23 -8.96 6.83
N ILE A 213 -0.63 -9.97 6.68
CA ILE A 213 -0.21 -11.33 6.29
C ILE A 213 0.51 -11.30 4.94
N LYS A 214 -0.05 -10.60 3.93
CA LYS A 214 0.57 -10.44 2.61
C LYS A 214 1.99 -9.85 2.70
N TYR A 215 2.19 -8.82 3.53
CA TYR A 215 3.49 -8.15 3.67
C TYR A 215 4.46 -8.91 4.57
N THR A 216 3.97 -9.60 5.62
CA THR A 216 4.80 -10.47 6.45
C THR A 216 5.41 -11.61 5.61
N ASN A 217 4.62 -12.19 4.71
CA ASN A 217 5.12 -13.18 3.75
C ASN A 217 6.15 -12.61 2.76
N LYS A 218 6.23 -11.28 2.62
CA LYS A 218 7.27 -10.57 1.86
C LYS A 218 8.45 -10.12 2.72
N GLY A 219 8.54 -10.59 3.96
CA GLY A 219 9.63 -10.29 4.89
C GLY A 219 9.48 -8.98 5.66
N TYR A 220 8.29 -8.38 5.70
CA TYR A 220 8.01 -7.24 6.56
C TYR A 220 7.62 -7.69 7.95
N TRP A 221 8.00 -6.91 8.94
CA TRP A 221 7.70 -7.16 10.34
C TRP A 221 6.60 -6.23 10.85
N LEU A 222 5.55 -6.83 11.40
CA LEU A 222 4.50 -6.11 12.13
C LEU A 222 4.85 -6.11 13.61
N SER A 223 5.05 -4.93 14.19
CA SER A 223 5.38 -4.83 15.63
C SER A 223 4.18 -5.21 16.51
N PRO A 224 4.42 -5.65 17.77
CA PRO A 224 3.33 -5.87 18.72
C PRO A 224 2.43 -4.65 18.91
N VAL A 225 3.02 -3.44 18.89
CA VAL A 225 2.26 -2.18 19.00
C VAL A 225 1.31 -2.00 17.82
N GLU A 226 1.77 -2.26 16.60
CA GLU A 226 0.92 -2.17 15.41
C GLU A 226 -0.18 -3.27 15.41
N SER A 227 0.14 -4.46 15.93
CA SER A 227 -0.86 -5.53 16.12
C SER A 227 -1.94 -5.12 17.12
N LEU A 228 -1.57 -4.46 18.21
CA LEU A 228 -2.51 -3.93 19.19
C LEU A 228 -3.42 -2.84 18.60
N LYS A 229 -2.92 -1.99 17.72
CA LYS A 229 -3.76 -0.99 17.02
C LYS A 229 -4.85 -1.67 16.17
N LEU A 230 -4.52 -2.74 15.45
CA LEU A 230 -5.52 -3.53 14.70
C LEU A 230 -6.55 -4.15 15.61
N PHE A 231 -6.11 -4.70 16.74
CA PHE A 231 -7.01 -5.29 17.72
C PHE A 231 -7.92 -4.24 18.38
N GLU A 232 -7.38 -3.09 18.76
CA GLU A 232 -8.12 -1.96 19.32
C GLU A 232 -9.19 -1.47 18.33
N ASP A 233 -8.81 -1.26 17.07
CA ASP A 233 -9.74 -0.86 16.02
C ASP A 233 -10.85 -1.89 15.84
N TRP A 234 -10.51 -3.18 15.79
CA TRP A 234 -11.49 -4.27 15.75
C TRP A 234 -12.47 -4.22 16.93
N MET A 235 -11.96 -4.01 18.15
CA MET A 235 -12.80 -3.96 19.36
C MET A 235 -13.74 -2.75 19.38
N ASN A 236 -13.33 -1.65 18.75
CA ASN A 236 -14.12 -0.42 18.63
C ASN A 236 -15.21 -0.49 17.55
N ARG A 237 -15.18 -1.51 16.67
CA ARG A 237 -16.24 -1.67 15.66
C ARG A 237 -17.57 -2.08 16.30
N PRO A 238 -18.72 -1.70 15.70
CA PRO A 238 -20.03 -2.12 16.16
C PRO A 238 -20.11 -3.64 16.35
N GLN A 239 -20.80 -4.09 17.40
CA GLN A 239 -20.95 -5.52 17.69
C GLN A 239 -21.54 -6.26 16.48
N SER A 240 -22.55 -5.68 15.82
CA SER A 240 -23.19 -6.27 14.64
C SER A 240 -22.21 -6.51 13.48
N TYR A 241 -21.21 -5.63 13.29
CA TYR A 241 -20.14 -5.82 12.31
C TYR A 241 -19.26 -7.01 12.70
N ARG A 242 -18.81 -7.05 13.96
CA ARG A 242 -17.97 -8.12 14.49
C ARG A 242 -18.65 -9.48 14.42
N ASP A 243 -19.93 -9.54 14.79
CA ASP A 243 -20.73 -10.78 14.76
C ASP A 243 -20.87 -11.32 13.34
N LYS A 244 -21.10 -10.47 12.35
CA LYS A 244 -21.16 -10.88 10.92
C LYS A 244 -19.84 -11.48 10.44
N ILE A 245 -18.72 -10.79 10.67
CA ILE A 245 -17.40 -11.31 10.29
C ILE A 245 -17.10 -12.62 11.02
N THR A 246 -17.35 -12.68 12.34
CA THR A 246 -17.13 -13.89 13.14
C THR A 246 -17.98 -15.05 12.64
N GLY A 247 -19.25 -14.80 12.30
CA GLY A 247 -20.14 -15.82 11.73
C GLY A 247 -19.63 -16.40 10.41
N LEU A 248 -19.18 -15.54 9.49
CA LEU A 248 -18.62 -15.98 8.21
C LEU A 248 -17.30 -16.75 8.39
N VAL A 249 -16.41 -16.30 9.29
CA VAL A 249 -15.18 -17.02 9.61
C VAL A 249 -15.45 -18.37 10.26
N THR A 250 -16.41 -18.44 11.21
CA THR A 250 -16.80 -19.69 11.87
C THR A 250 -17.34 -20.69 10.84
N LYS A 251 -18.18 -20.22 9.92
CA LYS A 251 -18.71 -21.06 8.84
C LYS A 251 -17.62 -21.56 7.91
N LEU A 252 -16.72 -20.66 7.46
CA LEU A 252 -15.58 -21.05 6.63
C LEU A 252 -14.71 -22.10 7.33
N THR A 253 -14.53 -22.00 8.64
CA THR A 253 -13.73 -22.95 9.43
C THR A 253 -14.43 -24.29 9.59
N ALA A 254 -15.76 -24.30 9.73
CA ALA A 254 -16.55 -25.53 9.90
C ALA A 254 -16.78 -26.28 8.58
N ASP A 255 -17.17 -25.55 7.55
CA ASP A 255 -17.63 -26.12 6.27
C ASP A 255 -16.52 -26.16 5.21
N GLY A 256 -15.41 -25.43 5.42
CA GLY A 256 -14.28 -25.32 4.49
C GLY A 256 -14.50 -24.35 3.33
N GLU A 257 -15.75 -23.88 3.13
CA GLU A 257 -16.11 -22.99 2.03
C GLU A 257 -17.25 -22.01 2.41
N LEU A 258 -17.35 -20.92 1.69
CA LEU A 258 -18.46 -19.98 1.74
C LEU A 258 -19.22 -20.03 0.42
N SER A 259 -20.54 -19.88 0.48
CA SER A 259 -21.35 -19.69 -0.72
C SER A 259 -20.99 -18.37 -1.40
N LYS A 260 -21.33 -18.26 -2.71
CA LYS A 260 -21.09 -17.02 -3.48
C LYS A 260 -21.67 -15.78 -2.78
N LYS A 261 -22.88 -15.88 -2.23
CA LYS A 261 -23.54 -14.79 -1.51
C LYS A 261 -22.76 -14.37 -0.24
N GLU A 262 -22.23 -15.35 0.49
CA GLU A 262 -21.44 -15.08 1.70
C GLU A 262 -20.07 -14.49 1.38
N ILE A 263 -19.47 -14.90 0.25
CA ILE A 263 -18.26 -14.26 -0.24
C ILE A 263 -18.54 -12.80 -0.59
N GLU A 264 -19.62 -12.52 -1.32
CA GLU A 264 -20.05 -11.15 -1.64
C GLU A 264 -20.33 -10.31 -0.36
N GLU A 265 -20.96 -10.93 0.65
CA GLU A 265 -21.19 -10.28 1.95
C GLU A 265 -19.89 -9.99 2.70
N LEU A 266 -18.95 -10.94 2.74
CA LEU A 266 -17.64 -10.76 3.36
C LEU A 266 -16.86 -9.66 2.65
N GLU A 267 -16.85 -9.67 1.32
CA GLU A 267 -16.21 -8.63 0.52
C GLU A 267 -16.84 -7.25 0.77
N ALA A 268 -18.16 -7.17 0.85
CA ALA A 268 -18.86 -5.93 1.18
C ALA A 268 -18.46 -5.41 2.57
N LEU A 269 -18.41 -6.28 3.58
CA LEU A 269 -17.97 -5.93 4.94
C LEU A 269 -16.50 -5.49 4.99
N MET A 270 -15.66 -6.01 4.11
CA MET A 270 -14.26 -5.58 3.98
C MET A 270 -14.07 -4.27 3.21
N ARG A 271 -15.10 -3.82 2.48
CA ARG A 271 -15.08 -2.58 1.68
C ARG A 271 -15.73 -1.40 2.40
N ILE A 272 -16.62 -1.69 3.37
CA ILE A 272 -17.38 -0.66 4.09
C ILE A 272 -16.54 -0.18 5.27
N ASP A 273 -15.89 0.96 5.06
CA ASP A 273 -15.63 1.97 6.11
C ASP A 273 -15.42 3.35 5.46
#